data_3803f10111cf08756bb195e205e6d343
#
_entry.id   3803f10111cf08756bb195e205e6d343
#
_cell.length_a   1.000
_cell.length_b   1.000
_cell.length_c   1.000
_cell.angle_alpha   90.00
_cell.angle_beta   90.00
_cell.angle_gamma   90.00
#
_symmetry.space_group_name_H-M   'P 1'
#
loop_
_entity.id
_entity.type
_entity.pdbx_description
1 polymer ?
#
loop_
_entity_poly.entity_id
_entity_poly.type
_entity_poly.pdbx_seq_one_letter_code
_entity_poly.pdbx_strand_id
1 'polypeptide(L)'
;MAFLNIRLCLFCFVFIIFLCFDSGYAMTRQQLKNSGKLMKKSCMPKNDVTEEEIGEIEQGKFIEDRRVMCYIACVYSMTQVIKNNKLIYEAMLKQIDMMFPPELKEPVRAAATHCKDISKKYKDVCEASYWTAKCMYDFDSKSFVFP
;
A
#
# COMPACT_ATOMS: atom_id res chain seq x y z
N MET A 1 -29.06 31.50 34.18
CA MET A 1 -29.47 30.23 33.54
C MET A 1 -29.04 30.11 32.08
N ALA A 2 -29.00 31.17 31.27
CA ALA A 2 -28.59 31.10 29.85
C ALA A 2 -27.11 30.66 29.61
N PHE A 3 -26.18 31.13 30.44
CA PHE A 3 -24.74 30.80 30.32
C PHE A 3 -24.40 29.32 30.59
N LEU A 4 -25.19 28.66 31.46
CA LEU A 4 -24.99 27.24 31.76
C LEU A 4 -25.40 26.36 30.59
N ASN A 5 -26.47 26.73 29.87
CA ASN A 5 -26.95 26.03 28.70
C ASN A 5 -25.99 26.15 27.50
N ILE A 6 -25.34 27.30 27.29
CA ILE A 6 -24.37 27.52 26.22
C ILE A 6 -23.10 26.67 26.44
N ARG A 7 -22.60 26.58 27.68
CA ARG A 7 -21.45 25.74 28.00
C ARG A 7 -21.75 24.25 27.81
N LEU A 8 -22.94 23.81 28.19
CA LEU A 8 -23.39 22.43 28.01
C LEU A 8 -23.51 22.06 26.48
N CYS A 9 -24.09 22.97 25.66
CA CYS A 9 -24.19 22.80 24.23
C CYS A 9 -22.83 22.76 23.57
N LEU A 10 -21.87 23.60 23.95
CA LEU A 10 -20.50 23.57 23.44
C LEU A 10 -19.79 22.27 23.81
N PHE A 11 -19.95 21.75 25.02
CA PHE A 11 -19.40 20.48 25.47
C PHE A 11 -20.00 19.31 24.67
N CYS A 12 -21.29 19.28 24.44
CA CYS A 12 -21.96 18.27 23.62
C CYS A 12 -21.48 18.32 22.15
N PHE A 13 -21.30 19.52 21.60
CA PHE A 13 -20.86 19.71 20.23
C PHE A 13 -19.40 19.22 20.03
N VAL A 14 -18.50 19.54 20.96
CA VAL A 14 -17.12 19.06 20.97
C VAL A 14 -17.07 17.55 21.15
N PHE A 15 -17.92 16.99 22.03
CA PHE A 15 -17.99 15.54 22.25
C PHE A 15 -18.52 14.77 21.03
N ILE A 16 -19.51 15.33 20.34
CA ILE A 16 -20.04 14.75 19.09
C ILE A 16 -18.97 14.79 17.99
N ILE A 17 -18.21 15.90 17.84
CA ILE A 17 -17.10 15.98 16.90
C ILE A 17 -16.03 14.92 17.23
N PHE A 18 -15.70 14.73 18.53
CA PHE A 18 -14.73 13.70 18.94
C PHE A 18 -15.21 12.28 18.62
N LEU A 19 -16.49 11.98 18.78
CA LEU A 19 -17.07 10.65 18.44
C LEU A 19 -17.14 10.41 16.93
N CYS A 20 -17.18 11.45 16.11
CA CYS A 20 -17.17 11.33 14.64
C CYS A 20 -15.76 11.14 14.05
N PHE A 21 -14.69 11.36 14.81
CA PHE A 21 -13.31 11.28 14.31
C PHE A 21 -12.66 9.89 14.42
N ASP A 22 -13.31 8.92 15.09
CA ASP A 22 -12.72 7.58 15.32
C ASP A 22 -13.05 6.54 14.23
N SER A 23 -13.48 6.98 13.06
CA SER A 23 -13.60 6.08 11.91
C SER A 23 -12.37 6.20 11.05
N GLY A 24 -11.30 5.51 11.43
CA GLY A 24 -10.18 5.20 10.54
C GLY A 24 -10.70 4.36 9.36
N TYR A 25 -11.25 5.02 8.34
CA TYR A 25 -11.79 4.35 7.16
C TYR A 25 -10.66 3.71 6.37
N ALA A 26 -10.54 2.39 6.44
CA ALA A 26 -9.82 1.65 5.43
C ALA A 26 -10.38 2.02 4.04
N MET A 27 -9.51 2.09 3.03
CA MET A 27 -9.94 2.41 1.68
C MET A 27 -10.90 1.33 1.16
N THR A 28 -11.88 1.74 0.35
CA THR A 28 -12.60 0.79 -0.50
C THR A 28 -11.68 0.25 -1.60
N ARG A 29 -12.02 -0.89 -2.20
CA ARG A 29 -11.28 -1.42 -3.37
C ARG A 29 -11.13 -0.37 -4.49
N GLN A 30 -12.16 0.43 -4.73
CA GLN A 30 -12.11 1.48 -5.75
C GLN A 30 -11.15 2.62 -5.39
N GLN A 31 -11.12 3.02 -4.12
CA GLN A 31 -10.18 4.04 -3.65
C GLN A 31 -8.73 3.53 -3.70
N LEU A 32 -8.51 2.26 -3.33
CA LEU A 32 -7.21 1.61 -3.44
C LEU A 32 -6.72 1.58 -4.91
N LYS A 33 -7.57 1.19 -5.85
CA LYS A 33 -7.26 1.23 -7.29
C LYS A 33 -6.99 2.64 -7.80
N ASN A 34 -7.72 3.63 -7.34
CA ASN A 34 -7.52 5.02 -7.74
C ASN A 34 -6.19 5.58 -7.21
N SER A 35 -5.81 5.27 -5.96
CA SER A 35 -4.49 5.63 -5.43
C SER A 35 -3.36 4.93 -6.19
N GLY A 36 -3.57 3.66 -6.58
CA GLY A 36 -2.66 2.92 -7.45
C GLY A 36 -2.40 3.61 -8.79
N LYS A 37 -3.45 4.11 -9.46
CA LYS A 37 -3.31 4.88 -10.72
C LYS A 37 -2.43 6.12 -10.57
N LEU A 38 -2.52 6.82 -9.43
CA LEU A 38 -1.66 7.98 -9.15
C LEU A 38 -0.19 7.57 -8.98
N MET A 39 0.05 6.48 -8.25
CA MET A 39 1.40 5.93 -8.08
C MET A 39 1.99 5.49 -9.42
N LYS A 40 1.22 4.76 -10.24
CA LYS A 40 1.58 4.35 -11.60
C LYS A 40 1.98 5.56 -12.44
N LYS A 41 1.12 6.59 -12.53
CA LYS A 41 1.39 7.83 -13.27
C LYS A 41 2.67 8.53 -12.82
N SER A 42 3.00 8.47 -11.53
CA SER A 42 4.22 9.06 -10.97
C SER A 42 5.47 8.21 -11.22
N CYS A 43 5.36 6.88 -11.13
CA CYS A 43 6.51 5.97 -11.19
C CYS A 43 6.91 5.58 -12.62
N MET A 44 5.99 5.54 -13.57
CA MET A 44 6.30 5.18 -14.97
C MET A 44 7.38 6.07 -15.58
N PRO A 45 7.24 7.41 -15.62
CA PRO A 45 8.23 8.26 -16.27
C PRO A 45 9.57 8.29 -15.51
N LYS A 46 9.57 8.02 -14.20
CA LYS A 46 10.80 7.98 -13.39
C LYS A 46 11.68 6.76 -13.70
N ASN A 47 11.06 5.70 -14.20
CA ASN A 47 11.75 4.43 -14.46
C ASN A 47 11.79 4.10 -15.96
N ASP A 48 11.31 4.99 -16.82
CA ASP A 48 11.27 4.81 -18.27
C ASP A 48 10.60 3.49 -18.68
N VAL A 49 9.44 3.21 -18.07
CA VAL A 49 8.63 2.02 -18.38
C VAL A 49 7.32 2.41 -19.08
N THR A 50 6.84 1.53 -19.94
CA THR A 50 5.59 1.70 -20.67
C THR A 50 4.44 0.94 -20.01
N GLU A 51 3.21 1.26 -20.40
CA GLU A 51 2.01 0.53 -19.96
C GLU A 51 2.04 -0.95 -20.35
N GLU A 52 2.63 -1.27 -21.51
CA GLU A 52 2.76 -2.65 -21.99
C GLU A 52 3.70 -3.48 -21.11
N GLU A 53 4.74 -2.84 -20.56
CA GLU A 53 5.72 -3.52 -19.69
C GLU A 53 5.19 -3.79 -18.28
N ILE A 54 4.32 -2.93 -17.76
CA ILE A 54 3.90 -3.00 -16.35
C ILE A 54 2.41 -3.23 -16.13
N GLY A 55 1.58 -3.07 -17.16
CA GLY A 55 0.11 -3.07 -17.04
C GLY A 55 -0.50 -4.42 -16.64
N GLU A 56 0.23 -5.51 -16.73
CA GLU A 56 -0.23 -6.87 -16.40
C GLU A 56 0.47 -7.45 -15.15
N ILE A 57 1.17 -6.64 -14.35
CA ILE A 57 1.79 -7.11 -13.09
C ILE A 57 0.73 -7.67 -12.13
N GLU A 58 -0.45 -7.05 -12.04
CA GLU A 58 -1.57 -7.54 -11.21
C GLU A 58 -2.10 -8.90 -11.70
N GLN A 59 -1.84 -9.28 -12.95
CA GLN A 59 -2.20 -10.58 -13.53
C GLN A 59 -1.03 -11.59 -13.50
N GLY A 60 0.10 -11.22 -12.91
CA GLY A 60 1.26 -12.10 -12.75
C GLY A 60 2.31 -12.03 -13.85
N LYS A 61 2.18 -11.09 -14.78
CA LYS A 61 3.20 -10.87 -15.81
C LYS A 61 4.31 -9.98 -15.26
N PHE A 62 5.31 -10.61 -14.71
CA PHE A 62 6.51 -9.96 -14.17
C PHE A 62 7.64 -10.03 -15.20
N ILE A 63 7.95 -8.90 -15.86
CA ILE A 63 9.08 -8.80 -16.79
C ILE A 63 10.37 -8.59 -15.98
N GLU A 64 11.37 -9.44 -16.20
CA GLU A 64 12.68 -9.34 -15.53
C GLU A 64 13.57 -8.28 -16.22
N ASP A 65 13.11 -7.02 -16.19
CA ASP A 65 13.85 -5.86 -16.65
C ASP A 65 14.14 -4.94 -15.47
N ARG A 66 15.34 -4.37 -15.42
CA ARG A 66 15.79 -3.49 -14.35
C ARG A 66 14.85 -2.30 -14.15
N ARG A 67 14.33 -1.72 -15.21
CA ARG A 67 13.40 -0.59 -15.16
C ARG A 67 12.08 -0.99 -14.50
N VAL A 68 11.55 -2.18 -14.84
CA VAL A 68 10.34 -2.74 -14.22
C VAL A 68 10.57 -3.06 -12.75
N MET A 69 11.72 -3.61 -12.38
CA MET A 69 12.08 -3.85 -10.98
C MET A 69 12.11 -2.54 -10.19
N CYS A 70 12.70 -1.48 -10.75
CA CYS A 70 12.77 -0.16 -10.11
C CYS A 70 11.41 0.56 -10.12
N TYR A 71 10.53 0.30 -11.10
CA TYR A 71 9.15 0.76 -11.05
C TYR A 71 8.41 0.19 -9.83
N ILE A 72 8.54 -1.11 -9.57
CA ILE A 72 7.95 -1.75 -8.38
C ILE A 72 8.50 -1.14 -7.09
N ALA A 73 9.81 -0.91 -7.02
CA ALA A 73 10.44 -0.22 -5.88
C ALA A 73 9.93 1.21 -5.72
N CYS A 74 9.70 1.95 -6.81
CA CYS A 74 9.11 3.28 -6.77
C CYS A 74 7.71 3.26 -6.15
N VAL A 75 6.85 2.32 -6.53
CA VAL A 75 5.51 2.14 -5.94
C VAL A 75 5.61 1.86 -4.45
N TYR A 76 6.47 0.94 -4.01
CA TYR A 76 6.69 0.64 -2.60
C TYR A 76 7.28 1.82 -1.82
N SER A 77 8.08 2.64 -2.47
CA SER A 77 8.61 3.88 -1.87
C SER A 77 7.51 4.91 -1.62
N MET A 78 6.58 5.07 -2.56
CA MET A 78 5.43 5.98 -2.41
C MET A 78 4.50 5.55 -1.26
N THR A 79 4.40 4.26 -0.99
CA THR A 79 3.65 3.73 0.16
C THR A 79 4.47 3.66 1.45
N GLN A 80 5.67 4.25 1.48
CA GLN A 80 6.57 4.29 2.63
C GLN A 80 7.02 2.91 3.15
N VAL A 81 6.91 1.88 2.32
CA VAL A 81 7.39 0.54 2.63
C VAL A 81 8.92 0.44 2.50
N ILE A 82 9.53 1.32 1.70
CA ILE A 82 10.98 1.43 1.57
C ILE A 82 11.50 2.56 2.46
N LYS A 83 12.52 2.25 3.28
CA LYS A 83 13.25 3.22 4.11
C LYS A 83 14.75 2.92 4.02
N ASN A 84 15.55 3.97 3.88
CA ASN A 84 17.01 3.84 3.78
C ASN A 84 17.44 2.80 2.72
N ASN A 85 16.80 2.83 1.57
CA ASN A 85 17.02 1.91 0.44
C ASN A 85 16.81 0.43 0.79
N LYS A 86 15.93 0.14 1.74
CA LYS A 86 15.55 -1.22 2.17
C LYS A 86 14.04 -1.36 2.27
N LEU A 87 13.53 -2.50 1.86
CA LEU A 87 12.13 -2.88 2.06
C LEU A 87 11.95 -3.29 3.53
N ILE A 88 10.99 -2.64 4.21
CA ILE A 88 10.73 -2.82 5.65
C ILE A 88 9.42 -3.56 5.84
N TYR A 89 9.51 -4.78 6.34
CA TYR A 89 8.35 -5.66 6.55
C TYR A 89 7.29 -5.04 7.48
N GLU A 90 7.69 -4.47 8.60
CA GLU A 90 6.79 -3.83 9.57
C GLU A 90 6.07 -2.61 8.96
N ALA A 91 6.75 -1.88 8.08
CA ALA A 91 6.13 -0.78 7.35
C ALA A 91 5.09 -1.30 6.34
N MET A 92 5.36 -2.42 5.69
CA MET A 92 4.41 -3.09 4.79
C MET A 92 3.15 -3.52 5.54
N LEU A 93 3.29 -4.19 6.69
CA LEU A 93 2.14 -4.58 7.53
C LEU A 93 1.31 -3.37 7.94
N LYS A 94 1.97 -2.29 8.38
CA LYS A 94 1.28 -1.05 8.75
C LYS A 94 0.49 -0.45 7.58
N GLN A 95 1.04 -0.47 6.37
CA GLN A 95 0.32 0.00 5.17
C GLN A 95 -0.89 -0.87 4.84
N ILE A 96 -0.76 -2.20 4.97
CA ILE A 96 -1.87 -3.12 4.79
C ILE A 96 -3.00 -2.78 5.77
N ASP A 97 -2.69 -2.60 7.05
CA ASP A 97 -3.68 -2.30 8.08
C ASP A 97 -4.40 -0.97 7.87
N MET A 98 -3.67 0.04 7.40
CA MET A 98 -4.22 1.38 7.21
C MET A 98 -5.02 1.53 5.91
N MET A 99 -4.53 0.94 4.82
CA MET A 99 -5.02 1.27 3.48
C MET A 99 -5.96 0.21 2.89
N PHE A 100 -5.73 -1.07 3.20
CA PHE A 100 -6.48 -2.13 2.54
C PHE A 100 -7.90 -2.28 3.11
N PRO A 101 -8.88 -2.59 2.26
CA PRO A 101 -10.22 -2.91 2.70
C PRO A 101 -10.23 -4.17 3.58
N PRO A 102 -11.18 -4.29 4.53
CA PRO A 102 -11.18 -5.35 5.55
C PRO A 102 -11.04 -6.76 4.96
N GLU A 103 -11.69 -7.04 3.84
CA GLU A 103 -11.68 -8.34 3.18
C GLU A 103 -10.34 -8.71 2.53
N LEU A 104 -9.46 -7.74 2.31
CA LEU A 104 -8.12 -7.97 1.75
C LEU A 104 -7.00 -7.97 2.80
N LYS A 105 -7.26 -7.42 4.01
CA LYS A 105 -6.20 -7.26 5.02
C LYS A 105 -5.53 -8.58 5.38
N GLU A 106 -6.31 -9.57 5.79
CA GLU A 106 -5.75 -10.85 6.23
C GLU A 106 -5.04 -11.63 5.11
N PRO A 107 -5.62 -11.82 3.91
CA PRO A 107 -4.92 -12.53 2.85
C PRO A 107 -3.65 -11.79 2.39
N VAL A 108 -3.66 -10.47 2.23
CA VAL A 108 -2.45 -9.70 1.87
C VAL A 108 -1.41 -9.74 2.99
N ARG A 109 -1.81 -9.69 4.26
CA ARG A 109 -0.93 -9.87 5.41
C ARG A 109 -0.28 -11.25 5.42
N ALA A 110 -1.04 -12.30 5.12
CA ALA A 110 -0.52 -13.67 5.02
C ALA A 110 0.54 -13.77 3.91
N ALA A 111 0.27 -13.20 2.73
CA ALA A 111 1.23 -13.16 1.63
C ALA A 111 2.51 -12.39 2.01
N ALA A 112 2.37 -11.20 2.62
CA ALA A 112 3.51 -10.42 3.09
C ALA A 112 4.35 -11.16 4.13
N THR A 113 3.69 -11.89 5.05
CA THR A 113 4.35 -12.70 6.08
C THR A 113 5.10 -13.89 5.48
N HIS A 114 4.51 -14.57 4.51
CA HIS A 114 5.15 -15.66 3.77
C HIS A 114 6.42 -15.17 3.07
N CYS A 115 6.35 -13.99 2.47
CA CYS A 115 7.43 -13.43 1.66
C CYS A 115 8.43 -12.54 2.41
N LYS A 116 8.31 -12.40 3.74
CA LYS A 116 9.09 -11.45 4.56
C LYS A 116 10.62 -11.54 4.43
N ASP A 117 11.14 -12.74 4.14
CA ASP A 117 12.58 -12.98 4.03
C ASP A 117 13.13 -12.90 2.60
N ILE A 118 12.26 -12.71 1.61
CA ILE A 118 12.68 -12.60 0.21
C ILE A 118 13.57 -11.36 0.01
N SER A 119 13.15 -10.21 0.54
CA SER A 119 13.91 -8.96 0.41
C SER A 119 15.32 -9.02 0.98
N LYS A 120 15.57 -9.88 1.97
CA LYS A 120 16.89 -10.05 2.60
C LYS A 120 17.91 -10.74 1.71
N LYS A 121 17.45 -11.43 0.66
CA LYS A 121 18.31 -12.15 -0.30
C LYS A 121 18.96 -11.20 -1.31
N TYR A 122 18.45 -9.98 -1.45
CA TYR A 122 18.88 -9.01 -2.45
C TYR A 122 19.44 -7.75 -1.78
N LYS A 123 20.62 -7.30 -2.21
CA LYS A 123 21.23 -6.05 -1.74
C LYS A 123 20.60 -4.83 -2.40
N ASP A 124 20.16 -5.02 -3.63
CA ASP A 124 19.53 -3.99 -4.45
C ASP A 124 18.03 -3.88 -4.14
N VAL A 125 17.55 -2.67 -3.92
CA VAL A 125 16.15 -2.43 -3.52
C VAL A 125 15.15 -2.70 -4.65
N CYS A 126 15.56 -2.51 -5.92
CA CYS A 126 14.70 -2.82 -7.06
C CYS A 126 14.47 -4.33 -7.17
N GLU A 127 15.54 -5.13 -7.07
CA GLU A 127 15.45 -6.60 -7.04
C GLU A 127 14.67 -7.10 -5.83
N ALA A 128 14.98 -6.58 -4.64
CA ALA A 128 14.28 -6.92 -3.40
C ALA A 128 12.76 -6.67 -3.52
N SER A 129 12.38 -5.53 -4.10
CA SER A 129 10.97 -5.16 -4.29
C SER A 129 10.28 -6.06 -5.32
N TYR A 130 10.93 -6.30 -6.45
CA TYR A 130 10.42 -7.14 -7.52
C TYR A 130 10.14 -8.57 -7.03
N TRP A 131 11.14 -9.21 -6.44
CA TRP A 131 11.01 -10.60 -5.99
C TRP A 131 10.05 -10.75 -4.80
N THR A 132 9.91 -9.71 -3.96
CA THR A 132 8.89 -9.69 -2.92
C THR A 132 7.49 -9.58 -3.51
N ALA A 133 7.26 -8.68 -4.47
CA ALA A 133 5.97 -8.54 -5.14
C ALA A 133 5.58 -9.83 -5.88
N LYS A 134 6.53 -10.42 -6.62
CA LYS A 134 6.31 -11.69 -7.31
C LYS A 134 5.99 -12.84 -6.35
N CYS A 135 6.72 -12.96 -5.24
CA CYS A 135 6.42 -13.94 -4.20
C CYS A 135 5.00 -13.77 -3.63
N MET A 136 4.56 -12.52 -3.36
CA MET A 136 3.21 -12.25 -2.85
C MET A 136 2.14 -12.65 -3.87
N TYR A 137 2.35 -12.38 -5.15
CA TYR A 137 1.47 -12.83 -6.22
C TYR A 137 1.41 -14.36 -6.31
N ASP A 138 2.57 -15.03 -6.32
CA ASP A 138 2.66 -16.49 -6.42
C ASP A 138 2.02 -17.20 -5.21
N PHE A 139 2.04 -16.55 -4.02
CA PHE A 139 1.39 -17.07 -2.82
C PHE A 139 -0.14 -16.96 -2.88
N ASP A 140 -0.66 -15.81 -3.26
CA ASP A 140 -2.11 -15.57 -3.40
C ASP A 140 -2.42 -14.49 -4.44
N SER A 141 -2.59 -14.92 -5.69
CA SER A 141 -2.89 -14.04 -6.81
C SER A 141 -4.25 -13.33 -6.68
N LYS A 142 -5.20 -13.88 -5.91
CA LYS A 142 -6.54 -13.31 -5.75
C LYS A 142 -6.55 -12.08 -4.84
N SER A 143 -5.69 -12.04 -3.87
CA SER A 143 -5.55 -10.91 -2.95
C SER A 143 -4.48 -9.91 -3.40
N PHE A 144 -3.68 -10.26 -4.40
CA PHE A 144 -2.64 -9.38 -4.90
C PHE A 144 -3.24 -8.14 -5.58
N VAL A 145 -2.82 -6.96 -5.16
CA VAL A 145 -3.22 -5.67 -5.72
C VAL A 145 -1.96 -4.87 -6.02
N PHE A 146 -1.80 -4.53 -7.28
CA PHE A 146 -0.66 -3.72 -7.75
C PHE A 146 -1.10 -2.77 -8.87
N PRO A 147 -0.58 -1.51 -8.92
CA PRO A 147 -0.95 -0.55 -9.97
C PRO A 147 -0.23 -0.79 -11.30
#